data_950c64207fcd7af1892af91ba0d31ec9
#
_entry.id   950c64207fcd7af1892af91ba0d31ec9
#
_cell.length_a   1.000
_cell.length_b   1.000
_cell.length_c   1.000
_cell.angle_alpha   90.00
_cell.angle_beta   90.00
_cell.angle_gamma   90.00
#
_symmetry.space_group_name_H-M   'P 1'
#
loop_
_entity.id
_entity.type
_entity.pdbx_description
1 polymer ?
#
loop_
_entity_poly.entity_id
_entity_poly.type
_entity_poly.pdbx_seq_one_letter_code
_entity_poly.pdbx_strand_id
1 'polypeptide(L)'
;MGRINIHLHGKLKDKAIASIAKMYQQRLSSVGVKTHVHNDSLEVYLDKLKSKNGRLILLDERGDTFESTEFAGKIKEWKIGSQDTHFAIGPAEGWSGKEPTLQRISLSSFTFTHEMAAIILFEQLYRAHEILKGTSYHKD
;
A
#
# COMPACT_ATOMS: atom_id res chain seq x y z
N MET A 1 12.68 -2.52 -14.43
CA MET A 1 12.60 -2.13 -12.99
C MET A 1 11.17 -2.22 -12.52
N GLY A 2 11.00 -2.74 -11.32
CA GLY A 2 9.67 -2.90 -10.74
C GLY A 2 9.05 -1.57 -10.33
N ARG A 3 7.77 -1.40 -10.61
CA ARG A 3 6.99 -0.21 -10.20
C ARG A 3 6.17 -0.56 -8.97
N ILE A 4 5.87 0.47 -8.17
CA ILE A 4 5.03 0.32 -6.98
C ILE A 4 3.66 0.93 -7.29
N ASN A 5 2.61 0.16 -7.03
CA ASN A 5 1.23 0.59 -7.25
C ASN A 5 0.44 0.38 -5.97
N ILE A 6 -0.41 1.35 -5.64
CA ILE A 6 -1.32 1.28 -4.49
C ILE A 6 -2.74 1.23 -5.04
N HIS A 7 -3.52 0.28 -4.57
CA HIS A 7 -4.91 0.10 -4.99
C HIS A 7 -5.83 0.36 -3.80
N LEU A 8 -6.85 1.19 -4.01
CA LEU A 8 -7.87 1.50 -3.03
C LEU A 8 -9.20 0.95 -3.49
N HIS A 9 -10.00 0.44 -2.56
CA HIS A 9 -11.36 0.00 -2.82
C HIS A 9 -12.33 1.14 -2.46
N GLY A 10 -12.69 1.91 -3.47
CA GLY A 10 -13.53 3.09 -3.33
C GLY A 10 -12.76 4.36 -3.06
N LYS A 11 -13.43 5.50 -3.24
CA LYS A 11 -12.87 6.82 -2.98
C LYS A 11 -12.71 7.06 -1.50
N LEU A 12 -11.72 7.85 -1.12
CA LEU A 12 -11.59 8.37 0.23
C LEU A 12 -12.67 9.44 0.43
N LYS A 13 -13.58 9.20 1.37
CA LYS A 13 -14.76 10.03 1.60
C LYS A 13 -14.55 11.15 2.62
N ASP A 14 -13.71 10.89 3.63
CA ASP A 14 -13.37 11.91 4.62
C ASP A 14 -12.50 12.97 3.97
N LYS A 15 -12.93 14.23 4.03
CA LYS A 15 -12.24 15.33 3.34
C LYS A 15 -10.84 15.58 3.89
N ALA A 16 -10.66 15.45 5.19
CA ALA A 16 -9.34 15.64 5.82
C ALA A 16 -8.38 14.53 5.39
N ILE A 17 -8.85 13.28 5.40
CA ILE A 17 -8.06 12.14 4.94
C ILE A 17 -7.72 12.27 3.45
N ALA A 18 -8.70 12.64 2.63
CA ALA A 18 -8.46 12.82 1.20
C ALA A 18 -7.41 13.91 0.93
N SER A 19 -7.40 14.98 1.73
CA SER A 19 -6.41 16.05 1.62
C SER A 19 -5.00 15.54 1.96
N ILE A 20 -4.87 14.79 3.05
CA ILE A 20 -3.58 14.19 3.42
C ILE A 20 -3.12 13.20 2.36
N ALA A 21 -4.03 12.37 1.86
CA ALA A 21 -3.73 11.41 0.79
C ALA A 21 -3.18 12.11 -0.45
N LYS A 22 -3.79 13.21 -0.85
CA LYS A 22 -3.35 13.98 -2.01
C LYS A 22 -1.92 14.48 -1.84
N MET A 23 -1.59 14.96 -0.65
CA MET A 23 -0.23 15.42 -0.33
C MET A 23 0.78 14.29 -0.51
N TYR A 24 0.51 13.11 0.07
CA TYR A 24 1.42 11.97 -0.07
C TYR A 24 1.46 11.43 -1.48
N GLN A 25 0.33 11.40 -2.19
CA GLN A 25 0.29 10.96 -3.59
C GLN A 25 1.19 11.82 -4.47
N GLN A 26 1.19 13.14 -4.26
CA GLN A 26 2.07 14.04 -4.98
C GLN A 26 3.55 13.74 -4.71
N ARG A 27 3.90 13.53 -3.45
CA ARG A 27 5.27 13.17 -3.06
C ARG A 27 5.69 11.81 -3.65
N LEU A 28 4.78 10.85 -3.62
CA LEU A 28 5.04 9.49 -4.10
C LEU A 28 5.10 9.43 -5.64
N SER A 29 4.36 10.27 -6.34
CA SER A 29 4.40 10.29 -7.80
C SER A 29 5.79 10.64 -8.32
N SER A 30 6.54 11.47 -7.59
CA SER A 30 7.90 11.85 -7.98
C SER A 30 8.89 10.69 -7.88
N VAL A 31 8.56 9.63 -7.15
CA VAL A 31 9.39 8.41 -7.05
C VAL A 31 8.74 7.21 -7.76
N GLY A 32 7.75 7.47 -8.61
CA GLY A 32 7.17 6.44 -9.46
C GLY A 32 6.11 5.56 -8.82
N VAL A 33 5.57 5.96 -7.67
CA VAL A 33 4.47 5.24 -7.01
C VAL A 33 3.15 5.80 -7.51
N LYS A 34 2.27 4.92 -8.01
CA LYS A 34 0.95 5.31 -8.55
C LYS A 34 -0.16 4.78 -7.67
N THR A 35 -1.26 5.53 -7.59
CA THR A 35 -2.46 5.15 -6.85
C THR A 35 -3.61 4.94 -7.82
N HIS A 36 -4.37 3.86 -7.61
CA HIS A 36 -5.51 3.46 -8.42
C HIS A 36 -6.73 3.29 -7.53
N VAL A 37 -7.85 3.90 -7.89
CA VAL A 37 -9.11 3.78 -7.16
C VAL A 37 -10.05 2.88 -7.95
N HIS A 38 -10.60 1.86 -7.29
CA HIS A 38 -11.52 0.91 -7.88
C HIS A 38 -12.90 1.05 -7.25
N ASN A 39 -13.91 1.31 -8.07
CA ASN A 39 -15.30 1.48 -7.60
C ASN A 39 -16.14 0.24 -7.92
N ASP A 40 -15.56 -0.93 -7.67
CA ASP A 40 -16.17 -2.23 -8.01
C ASP A 40 -16.61 -2.96 -6.74
N SER A 41 -17.36 -4.05 -6.91
CA SER A 41 -17.60 -4.98 -5.81
C SER A 41 -16.27 -5.60 -5.36
N LEU A 42 -16.23 -6.17 -4.16
CA LEU A 42 -15.03 -6.82 -3.65
C LEU A 42 -14.56 -7.93 -4.59
N GLU A 43 -15.47 -8.72 -5.14
CA GLU A 43 -15.13 -9.80 -6.04
C GLU A 43 -14.46 -9.30 -7.33
N VAL A 44 -15.04 -8.27 -7.94
CA VAL A 44 -14.49 -7.67 -9.16
C VAL A 44 -13.14 -7.02 -8.86
N TYR A 45 -13.03 -6.34 -7.72
CA TYR A 45 -11.78 -5.72 -7.27
C TYR A 45 -10.67 -6.79 -7.15
N LEU A 46 -10.95 -7.89 -6.45
CA LEU A 46 -9.99 -8.99 -6.31
C LEU A 46 -9.61 -9.60 -7.67
N ASP A 47 -10.58 -9.81 -8.55
CA ASP A 47 -10.31 -10.36 -9.88
C ASP A 47 -9.38 -9.44 -10.67
N LYS A 48 -9.64 -8.13 -10.64
CA LYS A 48 -8.77 -7.14 -11.30
C LYS A 48 -7.36 -7.16 -10.73
N LEU A 49 -7.23 -7.21 -9.41
CA LEU A 49 -5.93 -7.26 -8.74
C LEU A 49 -5.16 -8.52 -9.14
N LYS A 50 -5.82 -9.67 -9.12
CA LYS A 50 -5.19 -10.95 -9.48
C LYS A 50 -4.80 -11.02 -10.96
N SER A 51 -5.44 -10.24 -11.81
CA SER A 51 -5.11 -10.20 -13.25
C SER A 51 -3.87 -9.38 -13.54
N LYS A 52 -3.38 -8.57 -12.58
CA LYS A 52 -2.18 -7.75 -12.77
C LYS A 52 -0.94 -8.62 -12.78
N ASN A 53 -0.01 -8.29 -13.65
CA ASN A 53 1.31 -8.92 -13.62
C ASN A 53 2.10 -8.39 -12.43
N GLY A 54 2.83 -9.26 -11.77
CA GLY A 54 3.70 -8.87 -10.68
C GLY A 54 3.26 -9.41 -9.34
N ARG A 55 3.78 -8.79 -8.28
CA ARG A 55 3.53 -9.20 -6.90
C ARG A 55 2.28 -8.49 -6.37
N LEU A 56 1.35 -9.26 -5.82
CA LEU A 56 0.16 -8.72 -5.17
C LEU A 56 0.28 -8.92 -3.66
N ILE A 57 0.14 -7.84 -2.90
CA ILE A 57 0.23 -7.85 -1.44
C ILE A 57 -1.01 -7.18 -0.88
N LEU A 58 -1.78 -7.91 -0.11
CA LEU A 58 -2.96 -7.37 0.56
C LEU A 58 -2.56 -6.77 1.90
N LEU A 59 -3.12 -5.61 2.23
CA LEU A 59 -2.95 -5.01 3.56
C LEU A 59 -3.99 -5.64 4.49
N ASP A 60 -3.53 -6.32 5.52
CA ASP A 60 -4.38 -7.05 6.47
C ASP A 60 -3.65 -7.11 7.81
N GLU A 61 -4.34 -6.77 8.90
CA GLU A 61 -3.73 -6.78 10.24
C GLU A 61 -3.15 -8.15 10.64
N ARG A 62 -3.56 -9.22 9.97
CA ARG A 62 -3.07 -10.57 10.19
C ARG A 62 -1.87 -10.95 9.32
N GLY A 63 -1.37 -10.01 8.51
CA GLY A 63 -0.22 -10.24 7.66
C GLY A 63 1.10 -10.11 8.41
N ASP A 64 2.20 -10.24 7.66
CA ASP A 64 3.54 -10.07 8.21
C ASP A 64 3.78 -8.63 8.64
N THR A 65 4.50 -8.45 9.74
CA THR A 65 4.84 -7.12 10.26
C THR A 65 6.30 -6.81 9.97
N PHE A 66 6.59 -5.51 9.77
CA PHE A 66 7.93 -5.02 9.53
C PHE A 66 8.16 -3.73 10.29
N GLU A 67 9.38 -3.53 10.74
CA GLU A 67 9.81 -2.19 11.13
C GLU A 67 9.95 -1.34 9.86
N SER A 68 9.88 -0.02 9.99
CA SER A 68 9.95 0.89 8.84
C SER A 68 11.25 0.71 8.04
N THR A 69 12.37 0.44 8.72
CA THR A 69 13.66 0.21 8.06
C THR A 69 13.69 -1.11 7.30
N GLU A 70 13.07 -2.16 7.85
CA GLU A 70 12.92 -3.45 7.16
C GLU A 70 12.04 -3.30 5.92
N PHE A 71 10.95 -2.55 6.05
CA PHE A 71 10.05 -2.28 4.93
C PHE A 71 10.77 -1.53 3.82
N ALA A 72 11.61 -0.55 4.17
CA ALA A 72 12.43 0.17 3.18
C ALA A 72 13.34 -0.79 2.42
N GLY A 73 13.92 -1.78 3.10
CA GLY A 73 14.73 -2.81 2.45
C GLY A 73 13.94 -3.65 1.47
N LYS A 74 12.71 -4.00 1.81
CA LYS A 74 11.81 -4.73 0.91
C LYS A 74 11.46 -3.88 -0.33
N ILE A 75 11.14 -2.61 -0.13
CA ILE A 75 10.84 -1.69 -1.23
C ILE A 75 12.04 -1.60 -2.17
N LYS A 76 13.25 -1.52 -1.64
CA LYS A 76 14.48 -1.51 -2.46
C LYS A 76 14.57 -2.76 -3.32
N GLU A 77 14.42 -3.95 -2.72
CA GLU A 77 14.45 -5.23 -3.45
C GLU A 77 13.41 -5.25 -4.58
N TRP A 78 12.17 -4.84 -4.27
CA TRP A 78 11.08 -4.91 -5.23
C TRP A 78 11.25 -3.91 -6.37
N LYS A 79 11.84 -2.75 -6.10
CA LYS A 79 12.11 -1.75 -7.14
C LYS A 79 13.26 -2.17 -8.06
N ILE A 80 14.26 -2.84 -7.53
CA ILE A 80 15.39 -3.35 -8.33
C ILE A 80 14.92 -4.51 -9.21
N GLY A 81 14.00 -5.33 -8.74
CA GLY A 81 13.48 -6.47 -9.47
C GLY A 81 12.72 -6.08 -10.74
N SER A 82 12.36 -7.06 -11.53
CA SER A 82 11.65 -6.86 -12.80
C SER A 82 10.13 -6.84 -12.66
N GLN A 83 9.61 -7.37 -11.54
CA GLN A 83 8.16 -7.43 -11.30
C GLN A 83 7.64 -6.15 -10.68
N ASP A 84 6.45 -5.71 -11.11
CA ASP A 84 5.72 -4.66 -10.43
C ASP A 84 5.19 -5.18 -9.09
N THR A 85 5.01 -4.29 -8.13
CA THR A 85 4.41 -4.62 -6.83
C THR A 85 3.11 -3.85 -6.69
N HIS A 86 2.06 -4.56 -6.29
CA HIS A 86 0.72 -4.01 -6.10
C HIS A 86 0.33 -4.20 -4.64
N PHE A 87 0.17 -3.09 -3.93
CA PHE A 87 -0.39 -3.09 -2.58
C PHE A 87 -1.88 -2.81 -2.68
N ALA A 88 -2.70 -3.57 -2.00
CA ALA A 88 -4.14 -3.40 -2.06
C ALA A 88 -4.75 -3.18 -0.67
N ILE A 89 -5.46 -2.07 -0.52
CA ILE A 89 -6.27 -1.78 0.67
C ILE A 89 -7.64 -2.40 0.46
N GLY A 90 -8.13 -3.14 1.45
CA GLY A 90 -9.45 -3.76 1.40
C GLY A 90 -10.57 -2.78 1.71
N PRO A 91 -11.83 -3.25 1.59
CA PRO A 91 -12.99 -2.45 1.98
C PRO A 91 -13.09 -2.31 3.50
N ALA A 92 -14.05 -1.50 3.96
CA ALA A 92 -14.26 -1.25 5.38
C ALA A 92 -14.43 -2.54 6.20
N GLU A 93 -15.04 -3.56 5.60
CA GLU A 93 -15.27 -4.86 6.24
C GLU A 93 -14.04 -5.77 6.20
N GLY A 94 -12.94 -5.33 5.60
CA GLY A 94 -11.76 -6.14 5.39
C GLY A 94 -11.93 -7.15 4.27
N TRP A 95 -11.02 -8.09 4.17
CA TRP A 95 -11.00 -9.07 3.08
C TRP A 95 -11.97 -10.23 3.27
N SER A 96 -12.62 -10.32 4.41
CA SER A 96 -13.64 -11.35 4.71
C SER A 96 -13.14 -12.79 4.53
N GLY A 97 -11.87 -13.03 4.85
CA GLY A 97 -11.25 -14.35 4.72
C GLY A 97 -11.04 -14.81 3.28
N LYS A 98 -11.28 -13.94 2.31
CA LYS A 98 -11.06 -14.28 0.90
C LYS A 98 -9.57 -14.36 0.57
N GLU A 99 -9.23 -15.23 -0.38
CA GLU A 99 -7.87 -15.38 -0.91
C GLU A 99 -6.83 -15.61 0.18
N PRO A 100 -6.99 -16.66 1.02
CA PRO A 100 -6.10 -16.88 2.17
C PRO A 100 -4.65 -17.19 1.79
N THR A 101 -4.39 -17.56 0.53
CA THR A 101 -3.04 -17.89 0.06
C THR A 101 -2.25 -16.67 -0.43
N LEU A 102 -2.90 -15.53 -0.62
CA LEU A 102 -2.21 -14.33 -1.09
C LEU A 102 -1.34 -13.74 0.02
N GLN A 103 -0.22 -13.14 -0.38
CA GLN A 103 0.69 -12.48 0.55
C GLN A 103 -0.02 -11.31 1.22
N ARG A 104 0.20 -11.13 2.52
CA ARG A 104 -0.36 -10.05 3.32
C ARG A 104 0.72 -9.38 4.13
N ILE A 105 0.59 -8.04 4.25
CA ILE A 105 1.43 -7.24 5.13
C ILE A 105 0.51 -6.52 6.11
N SER A 106 0.90 -6.50 7.38
CA SER A 106 0.22 -5.74 8.43
C SER A 106 0.96 -4.43 8.67
N LEU A 107 0.21 -3.34 8.70
CA LEU A 107 0.76 -2.03 9.08
C LEU A 107 0.97 -1.92 10.58
N SER A 108 0.17 -2.65 11.36
CA SER A 108 0.20 -2.63 12.81
C SER A 108 -0.72 -3.73 13.33
N SER A 109 -0.52 -4.13 14.57
CA SER A 109 -1.47 -5.03 15.25
C SER A 109 -2.77 -4.33 15.65
N PHE A 110 -2.80 -2.98 15.61
CA PHE A 110 -4.05 -2.24 15.75
C PHE A 110 -4.90 -2.39 14.49
N THR A 111 -6.22 -2.34 14.68
CA THR A 111 -7.17 -2.29 13.56
C THR A 111 -7.39 -0.84 13.15
N PHE A 112 -7.24 -0.53 11.88
CA PHE A 112 -7.50 0.79 11.33
C PHE A 112 -8.75 0.75 10.45
N THR A 113 -9.41 1.91 10.31
CA THR A 113 -10.38 2.04 9.22
C THR A 113 -9.63 1.91 7.89
N HIS A 114 -10.34 1.51 6.83
CA HIS A 114 -9.70 1.34 5.52
C HIS A 114 -9.08 2.65 5.00
N GLU A 115 -9.70 3.80 5.32
CA GLU A 115 -9.16 5.10 4.90
C GLU A 115 -7.89 5.45 5.67
N MET A 116 -7.84 5.20 6.97
CA MET A 116 -6.62 5.41 7.75
C MET A 116 -5.52 4.44 7.33
N ALA A 117 -5.87 3.19 7.03
CA ALA A 117 -4.89 2.23 6.52
C ALA A 117 -4.23 2.74 5.23
N ALA A 118 -5.01 3.34 4.34
CA ALA A 118 -4.46 3.93 3.11
C ALA A 118 -3.45 5.04 3.43
N ILE A 119 -3.77 5.94 4.35
CA ILE A 119 -2.88 7.04 4.74
C ILE A 119 -1.59 6.50 5.35
N ILE A 120 -1.69 5.52 6.23
CA ILE A 120 -0.51 4.92 6.88
C ILE A 120 0.37 4.24 5.83
N LEU A 121 -0.21 3.53 4.87
CA LEU A 121 0.55 2.92 3.79
C LEU A 121 1.27 3.99 2.95
N PHE A 122 0.58 5.07 2.58
CA PHE A 122 1.21 6.18 1.83
C PHE A 122 2.39 6.74 2.61
N GLU A 123 2.21 7.01 3.90
CA GLU A 123 3.25 7.58 4.73
C GLU A 123 4.45 6.61 4.83
N GLN A 124 4.21 5.34 5.04
CA GLN A 124 5.29 4.35 5.15
C GLN A 124 6.03 4.15 3.82
N LEU A 125 5.34 4.22 2.69
CA LEU A 125 6.00 4.17 1.38
C LEU A 125 6.84 5.42 1.14
N TYR A 126 6.35 6.59 1.53
CA TYR A 126 7.13 7.81 1.46
C TYR A 126 8.36 7.71 2.37
N ARG A 127 8.18 7.27 3.62
CA ARG A 127 9.27 7.06 4.57
C ARG A 127 10.31 6.09 4.03
N ALA A 128 9.88 4.99 3.44
CA ALA A 128 10.78 4.01 2.83
C ALA A 128 11.68 4.65 1.78
N HIS A 129 11.10 5.47 0.90
CA HIS A 129 11.87 6.15 -0.13
C HIS A 129 12.85 7.18 0.46
N GLU A 130 12.45 7.88 1.54
CA GLU A 130 13.32 8.83 2.22
C GLU A 130 14.47 8.11 2.94
N ILE A 131 14.21 6.96 3.55
CA ILE A 131 15.26 6.12 4.14
C ILE A 131 16.26 5.71 3.06
N LEU A 132 15.79 5.25 1.90
CA LEU A 132 16.65 4.83 0.81
C LEU A 132 17.49 5.96 0.23
N LYS A 133 16.98 7.20 0.25
CA LYS A 133 17.73 8.38 -0.16
C LYS A 133 18.72 8.87 0.90
N GLY A 134 18.58 8.41 2.14
CA GLY A 134 19.43 8.84 3.24
C GLY A 134 19.09 10.22 3.81
N THR A 135 17.85 10.67 3.66
CA THR A 135 17.41 11.96 4.22
C THR A 135 17.15 11.85 5.72
N SER A 136 16.89 12.98 6.36
CA SER A 136 16.61 13.05 7.79
C SER A 136 15.13 12.83 8.15
N TYR A 137 14.29 12.45 7.18
CA TYR A 137 12.85 12.28 7.42
C TYR A 137 12.56 11.23 8.50
N HIS A 138 13.23 10.07 8.41
CA HIS A 138 13.02 8.98 9.37
C HIS A 138 13.76 9.29 10.68
N LYS A 139 13.05 9.13 11.80
CA LYS A 139 13.59 9.21 13.16
C LYS A 139 13.32 7.89 13.86
N ASP A 140 14.33 7.33 14.47
CA ASP A 140 14.22 6.13 15.29
C ASP A 140 13.61 6.45 16.67
#